data_2b670c5d069e5a273ce4000a9e7736eb
#
_entry.id   2b670c5d069e5a273ce4000a9e7736eb
#
_cell.length_a   1.000
_cell.length_b   1.000
_cell.length_c   1.000
_cell.angle_alpha   90.00
_cell.angle_beta   90.00
_cell.angle_gamma   90.00
#
_symmetry.space_group_name_H-M   'P 1'
#
loop_
_entity.id
_entity.type
_entity.pdbx_description
1 polymer ?
#
loop_
_entity_poly.entity_id
_entity_poly.type
_entity_poly.pdbx_seq_one_letter_code
_entity_poly.pdbx_strand_id
1 'polypeptide(L)'
;MSAHDQALLLRRLNTHCQQAMEAAAGLCQTRGHAEITVDHLFIKLLELGDGDVNALLRRYEIDLENIWNPLLSTMDKLPRNVRGNPSLSKSLISLLSDAWLLASDEGASEIRSAFLYQALLKSPYRLMTQEAWPLLSLTETQIGRLKTWLDEVSIEGENNTFAQPASEEGQHTVSAESKPQQTATAGQNDALARFTVNLTEKAAQGGIDPVFGRETEIRQMMDILSRLRKNNPILVGEPGVGKTA
;
A
#
# COMPACT_ATOMS: atom_id res chain seq x y z
N MET A 1 -10.74 -15.31 24.43
CA MET A 1 -9.39 -15.72 23.99
C MET A 1 -8.40 -15.35 25.09
N SER A 2 -7.45 -16.25 25.38
CA SER A 2 -6.39 -15.98 26.35
C SER A 2 -5.35 -15.01 25.79
N ALA A 3 -4.56 -14.37 26.67
CA ALA A 3 -3.43 -13.52 26.23
C ALA A 3 -2.41 -14.31 25.38
N HIS A 4 -2.30 -15.61 25.62
CA HIS A 4 -1.46 -16.50 24.83
C HIS A 4 -1.96 -16.66 23.39
N ASP A 5 -3.28 -16.82 23.19
CA ASP A 5 -3.88 -16.92 21.85
C ASP A 5 -3.70 -15.64 21.06
N GLN A 6 -3.80 -14.49 21.72
CA GLN A 6 -3.57 -13.17 21.10
C GLN A 6 -2.10 -13.03 20.62
N ALA A 7 -1.15 -13.45 21.46
CA ALA A 7 0.27 -13.43 21.08
C ALA A 7 0.58 -14.35 19.89
N LEU A 8 -0.10 -15.52 19.82
CA LEU A 8 0.04 -16.43 18.67
C LEU A 8 -0.48 -15.81 17.39
N LEU A 9 -1.64 -15.12 17.40
CA LEU A 9 -2.18 -14.44 16.23
C LEU A 9 -1.26 -13.32 15.75
N LEU A 10 -0.70 -12.52 16.67
CA LEU A 10 0.23 -11.45 16.31
C LEU A 10 1.51 -12.00 15.64
N ARG A 11 2.00 -13.17 16.08
CA ARG A 11 3.17 -13.84 15.47
C ARG A 11 2.88 -14.39 14.07
N ARG A 12 1.61 -14.55 13.69
CA ARG A 12 1.20 -15.02 12.37
C ARG A 12 1.10 -13.90 11.34
N LEU A 13 1.18 -12.63 11.77
CA LEU A 13 1.26 -11.51 10.85
C LEU A 13 2.57 -11.54 10.09
N ASN A 14 2.55 -11.23 8.80
CA ASN A 14 3.77 -10.98 8.02
C ASN A 14 4.48 -9.70 8.50
N THR A 15 5.69 -9.48 8.05
CA THR A 15 6.52 -8.34 8.49
C THR A 15 5.82 -6.99 8.31
N HIS A 16 5.14 -6.79 7.17
CA HIS A 16 4.40 -5.55 6.88
C HIS A 16 3.25 -5.30 7.87
N CYS A 17 2.45 -6.33 8.12
CA CYS A 17 1.35 -6.25 9.09
C CYS A 17 1.83 -6.11 10.54
N GLN A 18 2.99 -6.71 10.89
CA GLN A 18 3.62 -6.52 12.19
C GLN A 18 4.03 -5.06 12.39
N GLN A 19 4.71 -4.47 11.42
CA GLN A 19 5.08 -3.04 11.44
C GLN A 19 3.85 -2.14 11.57
N ALA A 20 2.78 -2.42 10.82
CA ALA A 20 1.52 -1.70 10.93
C ALA A 20 0.90 -1.82 12.33
N MET A 21 0.94 -3.00 12.94
CA MET A 21 0.41 -3.25 14.29
C MET A 21 1.22 -2.52 15.36
N GLU A 22 2.54 -2.53 15.27
CA GLU A 22 3.43 -1.79 16.18
C GLU A 22 3.20 -0.28 16.06
N ALA A 23 3.10 0.24 14.83
CA ALA A 23 2.79 1.63 14.57
C ALA A 23 1.38 2.01 15.08
N ALA A 24 0.39 1.11 14.98
CA ALA A 24 -0.95 1.29 15.51
C ALA A 24 -0.96 1.35 17.04
N ALA A 25 -0.16 0.52 17.69
CA ALA A 25 0.03 0.56 19.14
C ALA A 25 0.67 1.88 19.59
N GLY A 26 1.72 2.33 18.89
CA GLY A 26 2.36 3.63 19.12
C GLY A 26 1.40 4.81 18.94
N LEU A 27 0.56 4.78 17.89
CA LEU A 27 -0.46 5.80 17.67
C LEU A 27 -1.52 5.82 18.78
N CYS A 28 -2.00 4.65 19.20
CA CYS A 28 -2.94 4.50 20.29
C CYS A 28 -2.37 5.05 21.60
N GLN A 29 -1.12 4.74 21.93
CA GLN A 29 -0.42 5.24 23.10
C GLN A 29 -0.22 6.75 23.07
N THR A 30 0.24 7.29 21.94
CA THR A 30 0.47 8.74 21.76
C THR A 30 -0.82 9.54 21.91
N ARG A 31 -1.95 9.01 21.44
CA ARG A 31 -3.27 9.64 21.59
C ARG A 31 -3.94 9.38 22.94
N GLY A 32 -3.37 8.50 23.76
CA GLY A 32 -3.89 8.14 25.08
C GLY A 32 -5.19 7.33 25.02
N HIS A 33 -5.36 6.51 23.99
CA HIS A 33 -6.52 5.60 23.87
C HIS A 33 -6.29 4.32 24.67
N ALA A 34 -7.38 3.72 25.17
CA ALA A 34 -7.33 2.50 26.01
C ALA A 34 -7.07 1.23 25.19
N GLU A 35 -7.59 1.19 23.98
CA GLU A 35 -7.59 -0.01 23.13
C GLU A 35 -7.14 0.30 21.70
N ILE A 36 -6.34 -0.61 21.14
CA ILE A 36 -5.99 -0.60 19.74
C ILE A 36 -7.18 -1.17 18.95
N THR A 37 -7.79 -0.36 18.10
CA THR A 37 -8.97 -0.72 17.30
C THR A 37 -8.59 -1.11 15.87
N VAL A 38 -9.55 -1.62 15.11
CA VAL A 38 -9.40 -1.91 13.68
C VAL A 38 -9.03 -0.64 12.91
N ASP A 39 -9.62 0.50 13.28
CA ASP A 39 -9.35 1.80 12.66
C ASP A 39 -7.87 2.22 12.82
N HIS A 40 -7.26 2.01 14.01
CA HIS A 40 -5.84 2.26 14.24
C HIS A 40 -4.95 1.43 13.29
N LEU A 41 -5.27 0.14 13.14
CA LEU A 41 -4.52 -0.76 12.28
C LEU A 41 -4.65 -0.34 10.80
N PHE A 42 -5.87 -0.10 10.32
CA PHE A 42 -6.08 0.27 8.91
C PHE A 42 -5.46 1.62 8.55
N ILE A 43 -5.48 2.62 9.45
CA ILE A 43 -4.74 3.87 9.24
C ILE A 43 -3.26 3.58 9.02
N LYS A 44 -2.65 2.72 9.83
CA LYS A 44 -1.22 2.42 9.70
C LYS A 44 -0.89 1.56 8.48
N LEU A 45 -1.77 0.62 8.09
CA LEU A 45 -1.63 -0.11 6.82
C LEU A 45 -1.67 0.85 5.62
N LEU A 46 -2.58 1.82 5.64
CA LEU A 46 -2.68 2.83 4.58
C LEU A 46 -1.46 3.77 4.55
N GLU A 47 -0.92 4.13 5.72
CA GLU A 47 0.25 5.01 5.85
C GLU A 47 1.55 4.35 5.37
N LEU A 48 1.73 3.06 5.61
CA LEU A 48 2.91 2.30 5.16
C LEU A 48 3.03 2.19 3.63
N GLY A 49 1.92 2.23 2.92
CA GLY A 49 1.88 2.51 1.48
C GLY A 49 1.95 1.31 0.55
N ASP A 50 2.91 0.41 0.64
CA ASP A 50 3.22 -0.55 -0.42
C ASP A 50 2.66 -1.98 -0.21
N GLY A 51 1.76 -2.15 0.77
CA GLY A 51 1.10 -3.41 1.06
C GLY A 51 -0.09 -3.73 0.12
N ASP A 52 -0.66 -4.92 0.30
CA ASP A 52 -1.77 -5.42 -0.51
C ASP A 52 -2.98 -4.49 -0.49
N VAL A 53 -3.34 -3.92 0.67
CA VAL A 53 -4.48 -3.00 0.79
C VAL A 53 -4.28 -1.78 -0.10
N ASN A 54 -3.10 -1.15 -0.06
CA ASN A 54 -2.81 0.01 -0.87
C ASN A 54 -2.76 -0.32 -2.37
N ALA A 55 -2.20 -1.48 -2.74
CA ALA A 55 -2.19 -1.97 -4.11
C ALA A 55 -3.63 -2.14 -4.64
N LEU A 56 -4.52 -2.75 -3.85
CA LEU A 56 -5.93 -2.91 -4.19
C LEU A 56 -6.65 -1.56 -4.35
N LEU A 57 -6.47 -0.64 -3.40
CA LEU A 57 -7.12 0.67 -3.47
C LEU A 57 -6.66 1.48 -4.69
N ARG A 58 -5.36 1.43 -5.02
CA ARG A 58 -4.82 2.06 -6.25
C ARG A 58 -5.43 1.43 -7.51
N ARG A 59 -5.54 0.10 -7.57
CA ARG A 59 -6.09 -0.61 -8.74
C ARG A 59 -7.54 -0.26 -9.02
N TYR A 60 -8.33 -0.04 -7.97
CA TYR A 60 -9.74 0.32 -8.09
C TYR A 60 -9.97 1.84 -8.05
N GLU A 61 -8.89 2.63 -8.15
CA GLU A 61 -8.93 4.10 -8.17
C GLU A 61 -9.68 4.69 -6.97
N ILE A 62 -9.61 4.03 -5.82
CA ILE A 62 -10.25 4.49 -4.60
C ILE A 62 -9.38 5.58 -3.98
N ASP A 63 -9.98 6.75 -3.78
CA ASP A 63 -9.30 7.89 -3.20
C ASP A 63 -9.02 7.67 -1.70
N LEU A 64 -7.75 7.68 -1.34
CA LEU A 64 -7.29 7.49 0.04
C LEU A 64 -7.73 8.62 0.97
N GLU A 65 -7.89 9.86 0.48
CA GLU A 65 -8.34 10.98 1.31
C GLU A 65 -9.76 10.74 1.85
N ASN A 66 -10.62 10.12 1.05
CA ASN A 66 -11.99 9.76 1.42
C ASN A 66 -12.08 8.63 2.45
N ILE A 67 -11.00 7.88 2.66
CA ILE A 67 -10.91 6.86 3.70
C ILE A 67 -10.20 7.42 4.93
N TRP A 68 -9.12 8.14 4.71
CA TRP A 68 -8.23 8.63 5.76
C TRP A 68 -8.90 9.62 6.71
N ASN A 69 -9.57 10.63 6.15
CA ASN A 69 -10.20 11.68 6.94
C ASN A 69 -11.31 11.15 7.88
N PRO A 70 -12.23 10.29 7.45
CA PRO A 70 -13.21 9.67 8.34
C PRO A 70 -12.60 8.81 9.45
N LEU A 71 -11.57 8.01 9.13
CA LEU A 71 -10.88 7.20 10.12
C LEU A 71 -10.21 8.07 11.20
N LEU A 72 -9.52 9.14 10.82
CA LEU A 72 -8.91 10.08 11.76
C LEU A 72 -9.96 10.80 12.61
N SER A 73 -11.05 11.28 11.99
CA SER A 73 -12.15 11.95 12.70
C SER A 73 -12.79 11.04 13.78
N THR A 74 -12.92 9.74 13.46
CA THR A 74 -13.46 8.78 14.43
C THR A 74 -12.52 8.54 15.59
N MET A 75 -11.21 8.46 15.31
CA MET A 75 -10.21 8.34 16.38
C MET A 75 -10.18 9.56 17.29
N ASP A 76 -10.42 10.77 16.76
CA ASP A 76 -10.47 11.98 17.56
C ASP A 76 -11.65 12.01 18.56
N LYS A 77 -12.69 11.24 18.29
CA LYS A 77 -13.86 11.07 19.18
C LYS A 77 -13.64 10.03 20.29
N LEU A 78 -12.56 9.23 20.22
CA LEU A 78 -12.27 8.23 21.25
C LEU A 78 -11.85 8.87 22.58
N PRO A 79 -12.22 8.26 23.73
CA PRO A 79 -11.79 8.72 25.05
C PRO A 79 -10.26 8.76 25.13
N ARG A 80 -9.74 9.90 25.60
CA ARG A 80 -8.31 10.12 25.82
C ARG A 80 -8.02 10.08 27.33
N ASN A 81 -6.75 10.04 27.70
CA ASN A 81 -6.22 10.08 29.07
C ASN A 81 -6.11 8.70 29.76
N VAL A 82 -5.99 7.62 29.04
CA VAL A 82 -5.61 6.33 29.61
C VAL A 82 -4.09 6.29 29.79
N ARG A 83 -3.63 6.09 31.02
CA ARG A 83 -2.21 5.87 31.34
C ARG A 83 -1.95 4.36 31.37
N GLY A 84 -1.08 3.86 30.52
CA GLY A 84 -0.70 2.44 30.47
C GLY A 84 -0.53 1.94 29.04
N ASN A 85 -0.16 0.67 28.91
CA ASN A 85 -0.06 0.03 27.60
C ASN A 85 -1.47 -0.25 27.08
N PRO A 86 -1.79 0.12 25.83
CA PRO A 86 -3.09 -0.15 25.25
C PRO A 86 -3.29 -1.66 25.04
N SER A 87 -4.53 -2.13 25.28
CA SER A 87 -4.93 -3.50 24.98
C SER A 87 -5.49 -3.63 23.56
N LEU A 88 -5.55 -4.86 23.04
CA LEU A 88 -6.24 -5.12 21.78
C LEU A 88 -7.76 -5.08 21.99
N SER A 89 -8.48 -4.36 21.13
CA SER A 89 -9.95 -4.37 21.18
C SER A 89 -10.51 -5.73 20.76
N LYS A 90 -11.70 -6.07 21.25
CA LYS A 90 -12.38 -7.33 20.90
C LYS A 90 -12.61 -7.45 19.38
N SER A 91 -12.95 -6.33 18.72
CA SER A 91 -13.15 -6.27 17.27
C SER A 91 -11.87 -6.57 16.50
N LEU A 92 -10.71 -6.06 16.97
CA LEU A 92 -9.42 -6.30 16.36
C LEU A 92 -8.98 -7.77 16.53
N ILE A 93 -9.15 -8.35 17.73
CA ILE A 93 -8.87 -9.76 17.99
C ILE A 93 -9.71 -10.67 17.08
N SER A 94 -11.00 -10.35 16.92
CA SER A 94 -11.89 -11.11 16.05
C SER A 94 -11.48 -10.95 14.57
N LEU A 95 -11.05 -9.77 14.14
CA LEU A 95 -10.53 -9.53 12.78
C LEU A 95 -9.29 -10.40 12.51
N LEU A 96 -8.32 -10.41 13.42
CA LEU A 96 -7.10 -11.21 13.30
C LEU A 96 -7.41 -12.72 13.24
N SER A 97 -8.37 -13.21 14.06
CA SER A 97 -8.80 -14.60 14.03
C SER A 97 -9.42 -14.99 12.68
N ASP A 98 -10.31 -14.15 12.13
CA ASP A 98 -10.95 -14.42 10.86
C ASP A 98 -9.95 -14.31 9.70
N ALA A 99 -9.03 -13.36 9.75
CA ALA A 99 -7.96 -13.25 8.77
C ALA A 99 -7.03 -14.47 8.79
N TRP A 100 -6.74 -15.03 9.97
CA TRP A 100 -5.97 -16.26 10.09
C TRP A 100 -6.72 -17.47 9.53
N LEU A 101 -8.04 -17.56 9.76
CA LEU A 101 -8.86 -18.63 9.16
C LEU A 101 -8.81 -18.55 7.62
N LEU A 102 -8.94 -17.37 7.05
CA LEU A 102 -8.83 -17.15 5.60
C LEU A 102 -7.43 -17.52 5.07
N ALA A 103 -6.38 -17.10 5.75
CA ALA A 103 -5.02 -17.45 5.37
C ALA A 103 -4.77 -18.97 5.44
N SER A 104 -5.24 -19.62 6.51
CA SER A 104 -5.13 -21.08 6.69
C SER A 104 -5.91 -21.86 5.63
N ASP A 105 -7.11 -21.43 5.29
CA ASP A 105 -7.95 -22.08 4.26
C ASP A 105 -7.26 -22.07 2.89
N GLU A 106 -6.47 -21.04 2.65
CA GLU A 106 -5.69 -20.88 1.43
C GLU A 106 -4.26 -21.43 1.52
N GLY A 107 -3.90 -22.06 2.63
CA GLY A 107 -2.59 -22.67 2.84
C GLY A 107 -1.45 -21.68 3.08
N ALA A 108 -1.77 -20.41 3.36
CA ALA A 108 -0.75 -19.40 3.68
C ALA A 108 -0.20 -19.60 5.09
N SER A 109 1.12 -19.39 5.26
CA SER A 109 1.81 -19.52 6.56
C SER A 109 1.66 -18.28 7.43
N GLU A 110 1.35 -17.13 6.84
CA GLU A 110 1.28 -15.82 7.47
C GLU A 110 0.03 -15.04 7.05
N ILE A 111 -0.35 -14.08 7.89
CA ILE A 111 -1.47 -13.17 7.61
C ILE A 111 -0.91 -11.94 6.88
N ARG A 112 -1.28 -11.78 5.62
CA ARG A 112 -1.04 -10.58 4.81
C ARG A 112 -2.16 -9.56 5.00
N SER A 113 -1.92 -8.31 4.63
CA SER A 113 -2.94 -7.27 4.75
C SER A 113 -4.17 -7.51 3.87
N ALA A 114 -4.05 -8.27 2.76
CA ALA A 114 -5.19 -8.72 1.97
C ALA A 114 -6.17 -9.58 2.77
N PHE A 115 -5.69 -10.49 3.63
CA PHE A 115 -6.56 -11.31 4.48
C PHE A 115 -7.25 -10.48 5.57
N LEU A 116 -6.54 -9.51 6.15
CA LEU A 116 -7.13 -8.56 7.09
C LEU A 116 -8.25 -7.76 6.42
N TYR A 117 -8.04 -7.34 5.18
CA TYR A 117 -9.01 -6.62 4.41
C TYR A 117 -10.22 -7.48 4.04
N GLN A 118 -10.03 -8.72 3.60
CA GLN A 118 -11.12 -9.68 3.36
C GLN A 118 -11.94 -9.94 4.62
N ALA A 119 -11.28 -10.13 5.77
CA ALA A 119 -11.96 -10.32 7.06
C ALA A 119 -12.77 -9.09 7.49
N LEU A 120 -12.29 -7.88 7.16
CA LEU A 120 -13.04 -6.64 7.36
C LEU A 120 -14.28 -6.58 6.47
N LEU A 121 -14.16 -6.92 5.18
CA LEU A 121 -15.28 -6.91 4.24
C LEU A 121 -16.37 -7.91 4.61
N LYS A 122 -16.02 -9.06 5.22
CA LYS A 122 -16.99 -9.99 5.80
C LYS A 122 -17.78 -9.38 6.98
N SER A 123 -17.16 -8.49 7.72
CA SER A 123 -17.72 -7.92 8.95
C SER A 123 -17.44 -6.41 9.05
N PRO A 124 -18.09 -5.59 8.20
CA PRO A 124 -17.83 -4.15 8.10
C PRO A 124 -18.09 -3.38 9.41
N TYR A 125 -18.97 -3.87 10.28
CA TYR A 125 -19.31 -3.26 11.57
C TYR A 125 -18.12 -3.23 12.56
N ARG A 126 -16.99 -3.84 12.24
CA ARG A 126 -15.76 -3.79 13.03
C ARG A 126 -15.03 -2.45 12.93
N LEU A 127 -15.24 -1.73 11.84
CA LEU A 127 -14.87 -0.31 11.78
C LEU A 127 -15.83 0.51 12.65
N MET A 128 -15.27 1.46 13.39
CA MET A 128 -16.06 2.36 14.22
C MET A 128 -16.74 3.45 13.38
N THR A 129 -16.19 3.76 12.21
CA THR A 129 -16.73 4.75 11.29
C THR A 129 -17.47 4.12 10.13
N GLN A 130 -18.68 4.63 9.84
CA GLN A 130 -19.41 4.28 8.63
C GLN A 130 -19.07 5.20 7.46
N GLU A 131 -18.39 6.31 7.72
CA GLU A 131 -18.03 7.30 6.69
C GLU A 131 -16.87 6.85 5.81
N ALA A 132 -16.09 5.85 6.24
CA ALA A 132 -15.03 5.22 5.43
C ALA A 132 -15.59 4.14 4.46
N TRP A 133 -16.83 4.31 3.99
CA TRP A 133 -17.47 3.38 3.05
C TRP A 133 -16.64 3.07 1.78
N PRO A 134 -15.79 3.97 1.23
CA PRO A 134 -14.98 3.61 0.08
C PRO A 134 -14.04 2.43 0.36
N LEU A 135 -13.57 2.27 1.61
CA LEU A 135 -12.81 1.09 2.03
C LEU A 135 -13.65 -0.19 1.95
N LEU A 136 -14.97 -0.11 2.02
CA LEU A 136 -15.90 -1.24 2.00
C LEU A 136 -16.52 -1.48 0.61
N SER A 137 -16.07 -0.77 -0.42
CA SER A 137 -16.63 -0.85 -1.77
C SER A 137 -16.22 -2.11 -2.54
N LEU A 138 -15.17 -2.79 -2.12
CA LEU A 138 -14.73 -4.04 -2.72
C LEU A 138 -15.45 -5.23 -2.12
N THR A 139 -15.46 -6.34 -2.87
CA THR A 139 -15.98 -7.61 -2.38
C THR A 139 -14.83 -8.57 -2.08
N GLU A 140 -15.05 -9.49 -1.13
CA GLU A 140 -14.10 -10.55 -0.78
C GLU A 140 -13.64 -11.34 -2.02
N THR A 141 -14.58 -11.68 -2.91
CA THR A 141 -14.30 -12.44 -4.12
C THR A 141 -13.42 -11.69 -5.13
N GLN A 142 -13.51 -10.35 -5.17
CA GLN A 142 -12.63 -9.53 -6.00
C GLN A 142 -11.19 -9.60 -5.50
N ILE A 143 -10.98 -9.52 -4.20
CA ILE A 143 -9.63 -9.64 -3.60
C ILE A 143 -9.06 -11.03 -3.84
N GLY A 144 -9.84 -12.09 -3.61
CA GLY A 144 -9.39 -13.47 -3.83
C GLY A 144 -8.89 -13.75 -5.26
N ARG A 145 -9.53 -13.13 -6.27
CA ARG A 145 -9.12 -13.26 -7.68
C ARG A 145 -7.82 -12.52 -8.02
N LEU A 146 -7.41 -11.56 -7.21
CA LEU A 146 -6.26 -10.71 -7.47
C LEU A 146 -4.99 -11.15 -6.74
N LYS A 147 -4.99 -12.30 -6.06
CA LYS A 147 -3.85 -12.79 -5.29
C LYS A 147 -2.57 -12.89 -6.09
N THR A 148 -2.61 -13.62 -7.22
CA THR A 148 -1.44 -13.76 -8.09
C THR A 148 -0.89 -12.40 -8.53
N TRP A 149 -1.78 -11.45 -8.81
CA TRP A 149 -1.38 -10.09 -9.14
C TRP A 149 -0.80 -9.35 -7.92
N LEU A 150 -1.35 -9.54 -6.71
CA LEU A 150 -0.80 -8.97 -5.48
C LEU A 150 0.60 -9.52 -5.18
N ASP A 151 0.88 -10.79 -5.49
CA ASP A 151 2.20 -11.39 -5.32
C ASP A 151 3.27 -10.77 -6.23
N GLU A 152 2.86 -10.17 -7.34
CA GLU A 152 3.76 -9.48 -8.27
C GLU A 152 3.96 -8.00 -7.93
N VAL A 153 2.94 -7.33 -7.37
CA VAL A 153 2.90 -5.86 -7.23
C VAL A 153 3.14 -5.40 -5.79
N SER A 154 2.74 -6.18 -4.80
CA SER A 154 2.84 -5.83 -3.39
C SER A 154 4.15 -6.29 -2.77
N ILE A 155 4.68 -5.52 -1.80
CA ILE A 155 5.84 -5.94 -1.00
C ILE A 155 5.56 -7.16 -0.11
N GLU A 156 4.28 -7.50 0.09
CA GLU A 156 3.84 -8.66 0.85
C GLU A 156 3.83 -9.95 0.03
N GLY A 157 4.14 -9.89 -1.28
CA GLY A 157 4.20 -11.04 -2.16
C GLY A 157 5.38 -11.96 -1.84
N GLU A 158 5.21 -13.28 -1.93
CA GLU A 158 6.24 -14.29 -1.64
C GLU A 158 7.48 -14.15 -2.53
N ASN A 159 7.35 -13.52 -3.69
CA ASN A 159 8.43 -13.31 -4.66
C ASN A 159 9.24 -12.02 -4.41
N ASN A 160 8.80 -11.16 -3.48
CA ASN A 160 9.47 -9.91 -3.15
C ASN A 160 10.35 -10.06 -1.90
N THR A 161 11.36 -10.90 -1.98
CA THR A 161 12.49 -10.91 -1.02
C THR A 161 13.33 -9.64 -1.22
N PHE A 162 12.81 -8.49 -0.83
CA PHE A 162 13.67 -7.32 -0.60
C PHE A 162 14.46 -7.59 0.68
N ALA A 163 15.76 -7.77 0.51
CA ALA A 163 16.72 -7.98 1.58
C ALA A 163 16.47 -6.99 2.74
N GLN A 164 16.22 -7.53 3.93
CA GLN A 164 16.35 -6.79 5.17
C GLN A 164 17.72 -6.14 5.23
N PRO A 165 17.87 -4.88 5.65
CA PRO A 165 19.15 -4.36 6.05
C PRO A 165 19.61 -5.15 7.27
N ALA A 166 20.63 -5.98 7.09
CA ALA A 166 21.30 -6.69 8.18
C ALA A 166 21.81 -5.66 9.19
N SER A 167 21.37 -5.82 10.45
CA SER A 167 21.97 -5.17 11.60
C SER A 167 23.46 -5.53 11.65
N GLU A 168 24.30 -4.53 11.47
CA GLU A 168 25.75 -4.63 11.64
C GLU A 168 26.07 -4.79 13.13
N GLU A 169 26.57 -5.95 13.51
CA GLU A 169 27.52 -6.06 14.62
C GLU A 169 28.85 -6.54 14.09
N GLY A 170 29.83 -5.71 14.37
CA GLY A 170 31.14 -5.63 13.75
C GLY A 170 32.06 -6.85 13.87
N GLN A 171 33.02 -6.86 12.95
CA GLN A 171 34.43 -7.05 13.28
C GLN A 171 35.31 -6.65 12.11
N HIS A 172 36.30 -5.81 12.44
CA HIS A 172 37.38 -5.32 11.58
C HIS A 172 38.28 -6.46 11.04
N THR A 173 38.64 -6.40 9.77
CA THR A 173 40.05 -6.57 9.37
C THR A 173 40.30 -5.91 8.01
N VAL A 174 41.45 -5.26 7.92
CA VAL A 174 42.00 -4.40 6.88
C VAL A 174 42.54 -5.23 5.71
N SER A 175 42.31 -4.84 4.47
CA SER A 175 43.40 -4.60 3.47
C SER A 175 42.91 -4.40 2.04
N ALA A 176 43.38 -3.28 1.48
CA ALA A 176 43.89 -3.04 0.11
C ALA A 176 42.93 -2.98 -1.11
N GLU A 177 42.77 -1.75 -1.57
CA GLU A 177 42.82 -1.29 -2.98
C GLU A 177 42.24 -2.14 -4.13
N SER A 178 41.12 -1.62 -4.72
CA SER A 178 41.09 -1.36 -6.17
C SER A 178 39.78 -0.66 -6.58
N LYS A 179 39.92 0.22 -7.54
CA LYS A 179 39.06 1.20 -8.22
C LYS A 179 37.54 0.92 -8.35
N PRO A 180 36.73 1.99 -8.48
CA PRO A 180 35.28 1.91 -8.56
C PRO A 180 34.83 1.43 -9.93
N GLN A 181 34.18 0.29 -9.94
CA GLN A 181 33.41 -0.16 -11.09
C GLN A 181 31.93 0.06 -10.74
N GLN A 182 31.31 0.95 -11.50
CA GLN A 182 29.87 1.20 -11.49
C GLN A 182 29.15 -0.13 -11.77
N THR A 183 28.53 -0.69 -10.76
CA THR A 183 27.51 -1.73 -10.97
C THR A 183 26.14 -1.09 -10.94
N ALA A 184 25.61 -0.92 -12.13
CA ALA A 184 24.24 -0.54 -12.40
C ALA A 184 23.27 -1.49 -11.68
N THR A 185 22.22 -0.92 -11.12
CA THR A 185 20.98 -1.53 -10.67
C THR A 185 20.33 -2.33 -11.82
N ALA A 186 20.62 -3.62 -11.90
CA ALA A 186 20.23 -4.48 -13.02
C ALA A 186 18.99 -5.34 -12.70
N GLY A 187 17.95 -4.80 -12.13
CA GLY A 187 16.73 -5.57 -11.86
C GLY A 187 15.42 -4.84 -12.21
N GLN A 188 15.36 -3.53 -11.99
CA GLN A 188 14.15 -2.75 -12.28
C GLN A 188 14.08 -2.23 -13.73
N ASN A 189 15.22 -2.12 -14.42
CA ASN A 189 15.26 -1.61 -15.80
C ASN A 189 14.84 -2.64 -16.84
N ASP A 190 14.90 -3.93 -16.56
CA ASP A 190 14.64 -4.99 -17.57
C ASP A 190 13.13 -5.12 -17.87
N ALA A 191 12.26 -5.01 -16.87
CA ALA A 191 10.81 -5.04 -17.07
C ALA A 191 10.31 -3.76 -17.79
N LEU A 192 10.80 -2.58 -17.38
CA LEU A 192 10.47 -1.32 -18.06
C LEU A 192 10.98 -1.33 -19.51
N ALA A 193 12.20 -1.79 -19.76
CA ALA A 193 12.76 -1.87 -21.10
C ALA A 193 12.00 -2.86 -22.01
N ARG A 194 11.39 -3.91 -21.44
CA ARG A 194 10.64 -4.93 -22.20
C ARG A 194 9.21 -4.52 -22.53
N PHE A 195 8.56 -3.77 -21.63
CA PHE A 195 7.11 -3.51 -21.72
C PHE A 195 6.76 -2.04 -21.92
N THR A 196 7.74 -1.13 -21.90
CA THR A 196 7.51 0.30 -22.08
C THR A 196 8.45 0.92 -23.11
N VAL A 197 8.01 2.01 -23.71
CA VAL A 197 8.82 2.84 -24.61
C VAL A 197 9.11 4.15 -23.89
N ASN A 198 10.39 4.49 -23.75
CA ASN A 198 10.80 5.78 -23.22
C ASN A 198 10.56 6.87 -24.28
N LEU A 199 9.40 7.53 -24.18
CA LEU A 199 9.00 8.58 -25.15
C LEU A 199 9.93 9.80 -25.09
N THR A 200 10.50 10.13 -23.93
CA THR A 200 11.45 11.25 -23.78
C THR A 200 12.73 10.98 -24.56
N GLU A 201 13.24 9.76 -24.46
CA GLU A 201 14.44 9.35 -25.18
C GLU A 201 14.18 9.27 -26.71
N LYS A 202 13.02 8.73 -27.09
CA LYS A 202 12.58 8.70 -28.49
C LYS A 202 12.44 10.11 -29.07
N ALA A 203 11.92 11.07 -28.30
CA ALA A 203 11.84 12.47 -28.69
C ALA A 203 13.23 13.10 -28.87
N ALA A 204 14.16 12.84 -27.94
CA ALA A 204 15.54 13.34 -28.03
C ALA A 204 16.29 12.80 -29.25
N GLN A 205 15.97 11.58 -29.70
CA GLN A 205 16.51 10.94 -30.89
C GLN A 205 15.81 11.37 -32.20
N GLY A 206 14.82 12.28 -32.12
CA GLY A 206 14.04 12.72 -33.28
C GLY A 206 13.06 11.67 -33.83
N GLY A 207 12.74 10.64 -33.03
CA GLY A 207 11.86 9.55 -33.44
C GLY A 207 10.37 9.84 -33.24
N ILE A 208 9.99 11.09 -32.92
CA ILE A 208 8.60 11.55 -32.82
C ILE A 208 8.34 12.57 -33.92
N ASP A 209 7.27 12.37 -34.67
CA ASP A 209 6.89 13.27 -35.78
C ASP A 209 6.47 14.64 -35.22
N PRO A 210 6.88 15.75 -35.86
CA PRO A 210 6.49 17.08 -35.42
C PRO A 210 5.00 17.32 -35.64
N VAL A 211 4.32 17.78 -34.60
CA VAL A 211 2.90 18.11 -34.62
C VAL A 211 2.75 19.61 -34.95
N PHE A 212 2.02 19.94 -36.04
CA PHE A 212 1.76 21.32 -36.48
C PHE A 212 0.34 21.77 -36.15
N GLY A 213 0.19 23.03 -35.77
CA GLY A 213 -1.12 23.67 -35.55
C GLY A 213 -1.86 23.22 -34.29
N ARG A 214 -1.16 22.65 -33.32
CA ARG A 214 -1.72 22.21 -32.03
C ARG A 214 -0.96 22.77 -30.82
N GLU A 215 -0.30 23.90 -31.00
CA GLU A 215 0.54 24.51 -29.95
C GLU A 215 -0.25 24.88 -28.70
N THR A 216 -1.51 25.25 -28.85
CA THR A 216 -2.37 25.66 -27.75
C THR A 216 -2.74 24.45 -26.89
N GLU A 217 -3.14 23.35 -27.51
CA GLU A 217 -3.50 22.10 -26.86
C GLU A 217 -2.27 21.46 -26.16
N ILE A 218 -1.12 21.50 -26.82
CA ILE A 218 0.15 21.01 -26.25
C ILE A 218 0.50 21.81 -25.00
N ARG A 219 0.39 23.15 -25.03
CA ARG A 219 0.64 23.97 -23.83
C ARG A 219 -0.32 23.67 -22.71
N GLN A 220 -1.60 23.47 -23.00
CA GLN A 220 -2.60 23.10 -22.00
C GLN A 220 -2.28 21.72 -21.37
N MET A 221 -1.85 20.75 -22.18
CA MET A 221 -1.40 19.46 -21.67
C MET A 221 -0.19 19.61 -20.76
N MET A 222 0.81 20.37 -21.17
CA MET A 222 2.01 20.62 -20.37
C MET A 222 1.66 21.28 -19.02
N ASP A 223 0.75 22.26 -19.05
CA ASP A 223 0.27 22.93 -17.83
C ASP A 223 -0.46 21.96 -16.88
N ILE A 224 -1.30 21.07 -17.42
CA ILE A 224 -1.99 20.05 -16.63
C ILE A 224 -1.00 19.02 -16.05
N LEU A 225 -0.07 18.52 -16.86
CA LEU A 225 0.93 17.53 -16.45
C LEU A 225 1.93 18.09 -15.42
N SER A 226 2.18 19.40 -15.42
CA SER A 226 3.07 20.05 -14.44
C SER A 226 2.43 20.29 -13.07
N ARG A 227 1.15 20.05 -12.90
CA ARG A 227 0.43 20.22 -11.62
C ARG A 227 0.80 19.11 -10.66
N LEU A 228 0.91 19.45 -9.38
CA LEU A 228 1.15 18.47 -8.29
C LEU A 228 -0.02 17.52 -8.08
N ARG A 229 -1.25 17.93 -8.44
CA ARG A 229 -2.48 17.15 -8.28
C ARG A 229 -3.38 17.37 -9.50
N LYS A 230 -4.23 16.37 -9.82
CA LYS A 230 -5.16 16.41 -10.97
C LYS A 230 -4.43 16.64 -12.30
N ASN A 231 -3.33 15.91 -12.49
CA ASN A 231 -2.41 16.00 -13.61
C ASN A 231 -2.69 15.02 -14.77
N ASN A 232 -3.92 14.51 -14.86
CA ASN A 232 -4.33 13.58 -15.92
C ASN A 232 -5.12 14.32 -17.01
N PRO A 233 -4.48 14.74 -18.12
CA PRO A 233 -5.18 15.35 -19.24
C PRO A 233 -5.95 14.31 -20.05
N ILE A 234 -7.13 14.67 -20.55
CA ILE A 234 -7.93 13.86 -21.47
C ILE A 234 -8.05 14.63 -22.79
N LEU A 235 -7.61 14.00 -23.88
CA LEU A 235 -7.78 14.53 -25.23
C LEU A 235 -9.06 13.98 -25.86
N VAL A 236 -10.02 14.87 -26.17
CA VAL A 236 -11.29 14.53 -26.81
C VAL A 236 -11.32 15.14 -28.21
N GLY A 237 -11.78 14.39 -29.19
CA GLY A 237 -11.91 14.86 -30.57
C GLY A 237 -12.35 13.74 -31.50
N GLU A 238 -12.67 14.09 -32.76
CA GLU A 238 -13.10 13.15 -33.80
C GLU A 238 -11.96 12.19 -34.19
N PRO A 239 -12.28 11.01 -34.75
CA PRO A 239 -11.26 10.10 -35.29
C PRO A 239 -10.39 10.79 -36.36
N GLY A 240 -9.08 10.54 -36.34
CA GLY A 240 -8.15 11.10 -37.36
C GLY A 240 -7.62 12.51 -37.11
N VAL A 241 -8.02 13.20 -36.03
CA VAL A 241 -7.54 14.59 -35.75
C VAL A 241 -6.17 14.67 -35.07
N GLY A 242 -5.41 13.56 -35.00
CA GLY A 242 -4.04 13.54 -34.46
C GLY A 242 -3.94 13.48 -32.96
N LYS A 243 -4.89 12.82 -32.25
CA LYS A 243 -4.82 12.66 -30.76
C LYS A 243 -3.66 11.77 -30.28
N THR A 244 -3.20 10.87 -31.13
CA THR A 244 -2.17 9.85 -30.82
C THR A 244 -0.86 10.09 -31.59
N ALA A 245 -0.82 11.15 -32.41
CA ALA A 245 0.38 11.53 -33.13
C ALA A 245 1.47 12.08 -32.22
#